data_acfe8537389032332f181c89b875b13f
#
_entry.id   acfe8537389032332f181c89b875b13f
#
_cell.length_a   1.000
_cell.length_b   1.000
_cell.length_c   1.000
_cell.angle_alpha   90.00
_cell.angle_beta   90.00
_cell.angle_gamma   90.00
#
_symmetry.space_group_name_H-M   'P 1'
#
loop_
_entity.id
_entity.type
_entity.pdbx_description
1 polymer ?
#
loop_
_entity_poly.entity_id
_entity_poly.type
_entity_poly.pdbx_seq_one_letter_code
_entity_poly.pdbx_strand_id
1 'polypeptide(L)'
;MNSFSMFVVRCSTVTMFVRTTIGYWLLVMGCWLFAFQTNAQNVFTLEEVIQRAQSQSPAFKQTETRRENRYWQYQYYRTNYIPQIRMNSNNAGALYNNSFARTSQDDGTYRYILVNQFNPGVNFSLQQPIEWTGGTISVNSSYNYFRNVTDNISQWNGSPFYVQLFQPIFAFNQLKWSRMVEPIRFEESKREYSESMEAIARDGVTGFFNVLQAQVNLQIAQFNLANNDTIYKIEQGRYNIGTTSEDKLLQVELQLLRSRQDVARANLDLQNASLDLRTYIGVRNGEAFTLVMPEVIPTFDVSEDEALVYAKQTRAAYIGFERRKIEADQEVARAKGQRYNVGVSAAYGTNNTAQSFSEVYQNTAKQRIANITFDVPLVDWGRRRALMKTAYANKQLTDYVIAQDEVVFDQEILTQVRQFEMLRLSIEITKKSDEVAQKRYMVAQNRYLIGKIDITNLNIALTEKDTAKRSYTDALKSFWTAYYELRRLTLYDFAQKRLLYTSN
;
A
#
# COMPACT_ATOMS: atom_id res chain seq x y z
N MET A 1 3.68 34.73 -59.92
CA MET A 1 4.38 34.43 -61.18
C MET A 1 4.24 32.94 -61.44
N ASN A 2 3.46 32.69 -62.50
CA ASN A 2 3.52 31.58 -63.47
C ASN A 2 3.55 30.13 -62.89
N SER A 3 2.48 29.44 -63.09
CA SER A 3 1.85 28.79 -64.27
C SER A 3 2.49 27.46 -64.65
N PHE A 4 1.71 26.39 -64.62
CA PHE A 4 1.33 25.50 -65.71
C PHE A 4 0.53 24.33 -65.13
N SER A 5 -0.63 24.24 -65.26
CA SER A 5 -1.80 23.74 -65.99
C SER A 5 -1.57 22.64 -66.98
N MET A 6 -2.51 21.69 -66.94
CA MET A 6 -2.99 20.75 -67.97
C MET A 6 -2.19 19.50 -68.32
N PHE A 7 -2.66 18.32 -67.90
CA PHE A 7 -3.33 17.40 -68.84
C PHE A 7 -4.20 16.38 -68.06
N VAL A 8 -5.45 16.47 -68.31
CA VAL A 8 -6.51 15.61 -67.81
C VAL A 8 -7.08 14.79 -68.98
N VAL A 9 -7.70 13.69 -68.63
CA VAL A 9 -8.83 13.01 -69.29
C VAL A 9 -8.51 11.74 -70.05
N ARG A 10 -9.20 10.73 -69.49
CA ARG A 10 -9.69 9.44 -70.02
C ARG A 10 -9.01 8.18 -69.52
N CYS A 11 -9.52 7.70 -68.35
CA CYS A 11 -9.78 6.30 -68.17
C CYS A 11 -10.74 6.11 -66.96
N SER A 12 -12.00 6.50 -67.15
CA SER A 12 -13.00 6.46 -66.09
C SER A 12 -14.22 5.64 -66.49
N THR A 13 -14.07 4.34 -66.68
CA THR A 13 -15.25 3.43 -66.72
C THR A 13 -14.94 1.97 -66.35
N VAL A 14 -13.69 1.54 -66.34
CA VAL A 14 -13.35 0.15 -65.99
C VAL A 14 -12.98 -0.01 -64.49
N THR A 15 -12.60 1.05 -63.82
CA THR A 15 -12.21 1.01 -62.39
C THR A 15 -13.37 1.05 -61.40
N MET A 16 -14.60 1.34 -61.86
CA MET A 16 -15.77 1.41 -60.98
C MET A 16 -16.40 0.02 -60.69
N PHE A 17 -16.31 -0.91 -61.63
CA PHE A 17 -16.89 -2.27 -61.46
C PHE A 17 -16.03 -3.20 -60.62
N VAL A 18 -14.70 -3.04 -60.61
CA VAL A 18 -13.78 -3.86 -59.81
C VAL A 18 -13.75 -3.39 -58.35
N ARG A 19 -13.99 -2.13 -58.07
CA ARG A 19 -14.05 -1.61 -56.69
C ARG A 19 -15.30 -2.03 -55.93
N THR A 20 -16.43 -2.21 -56.59
CA THR A 20 -17.67 -2.64 -55.92
C THR A 20 -17.67 -4.14 -55.56
N THR A 21 -17.08 -4.99 -56.39
CA THR A 21 -16.99 -6.44 -56.12
C THR A 21 -15.99 -6.76 -55.03
N ILE A 22 -14.84 -6.10 -54.95
CA ILE A 22 -13.85 -6.28 -53.89
C ILE A 22 -14.38 -5.73 -52.53
N GLY A 23 -15.17 -4.66 -52.53
CA GLY A 23 -15.81 -4.12 -51.34
C GLY A 23 -16.84 -5.07 -50.73
N TYR A 24 -17.63 -5.77 -51.54
CA TYR A 24 -18.59 -6.79 -51.09
C TYR A 24 -17.90 -8.04 -50.52
N TRP A 25 -16.79 -8.52 -51.12
CA TRP A 25 -16.02 -9.65 -50.61
C TRP A 25 -15.30 -9.33 -49.29
N LEU A 26 -14.79 -8.12 -49.11
CA LEU A 26 -14.20 -7.66 -47.83
C LEU A 26 -15.25 -7.49 -46.74
N LEU A 27 -16.48 -7.06 -47.07
CA LEU A 27 -17.59 -6.95 -46.11
C LEU A 27 -18.09 -8.33 -45.68
N VAL A 28 -18.20 -9.28 -46.63
CA VAL A 28 -18.61 -10.66 -46.30
C VAL A 28 -17.51 -11.40 -45.53
N MET A 29 -16.22 -11.20 -45.83
CA MET A 29 -15.13 -11.75 -45.05
C MET A 29 -15.03 -11.08 -43.65
N GLY A 30 -15.32 -9.78 -43.54
CA GLY A 30 -15.41 -9.08 -42.26
C GLY A 30 -16.56 -9.59 -41.38
N CYS A 31 -17.72 -9.88 -41.94
CA CYS A 31 -18.84 -10.50 -41.21
C CYS A 31 -18.55 -11.93 -40.77
N TRP A 32 -17.78 -12.71 -41.53
CA TRP A 32 -17.38 -14.07 -41.14
C TRP A 32 -16.33 -14.09 -40.03
N LEU A 33 -15.48 -13.08 -39.94
CA LEU A 33 -14.51 -12.93 -38.83
C LEU A 33 -15.16 -12.46 -37.53
N PHE A 34 -16.31 -11.78 -37.58
CA PHE A 34 -17.09 -11.42 -36.39
C PHE A 34 -18.02 -12.50 -35.86
N ALA A 35 -18.28 -13.58 -36.63
CA ALA A 35 -19.20 -14.63 -36.22
C ALA A 35 -18.57 -15.72 -35.32
N PHE A 36 -17.27 -15.66 -35.03
CA PHE A 36 -16.60 -16.50 -34.04
C PHE A 36 -16.22 -15.71 -32.79
N GLN A 37 -17.13 -14.90 -32.26
CA GLN A 37 -17.13 -14.68 -30.84
C GLN A 37 -17.70 -15.93 -30.18
N THR A 38 -16.89 -16.99 -30.12
CA THR A 38 -17.09 -18.02 -29.14
C THR A 38 -17.16 -17.30 -27.79
N ASN A 39 -18.27 -17.48 -27.08
CA ASN A 39 -18.31 -17.25 -25.64
C ASN A 39 -17.26 -18.20 -25.03
N ALA A 40 -15.99 -17.84 -25.11
CA ALA A 40 -14.96 -18.44 -24.32
C ALA A 40 -15.35 -18.12 -22.87
N GLN A 41 -15.96 -19.08 -22.17
CA GLN A 41 -16.07 -18.98 -20.73
C GLN A 41 -14.68 -18.62 -20.25
N ASN A 42 -14.55 -17.43 -19.64
CA ASN A 42 -13.27 -16.99 -19.07
C ASN A 42 -12.92 -17.95 -17.94
N VAL A 43 -12.05 -18.91 -18.25
CA VAL A 43 -11.55 -19.88 -17.28
C VAL A 43 -10.33 -19.26 -16.64
N PHE A 44 -10.34 -19.07 -15.32
CA PHE A 44 -9.20 -18.52 -14.59
C PHE A 44 -8.50 -19.60 -13.76
N THR A 45 -7.17 -19.62 -13.89
CA THR A 45 -6.28 -20.38 -13.03
C THR A 45 -5.96 -19.59 -11.76
N LEU A 46 -5.43 -20.26 -10.72
CA LEU A 46 -5.00 -19.61 -9.50
C LEU A 46 -3.93 -18.54 -9.76
N GLU A 47 -2.96 -18.85 -10.64
CA GLU A 47 -1.87 -17.93 -11.00
C GLU A 47 -2.37 -16.67 -11.71
N GLU A 48 -3.33 -16.80 -12.62
CA GLU A 48 -3.93 -15.66 -13.31
C GLU A 48 -4.70 -14.73 -12.34
N VAL A 49 -5.43 -15.30 -11.38
CA VAL A 49 -6.12 -14.51 -10.35
C VAL A 49 -5.13 -13.75 -9.50
N ILE A 50 -4.03 -14.40 -9.09
CA ILE A 50 -2.97 -13.75 -8.29
C ILE A 50 -2.30 -12.66 -9.11
N GLN A 51 -1.93 -12.92 -10.36
CA GLN A 51 -1.29 -11.93 -11.22
C GLN A 51 -2.19 -10.70 -11.44
N ARG A 52 -3.50 -10.91 -11.65
CA ARG A 52 -4.46 -9.81 -11.75
C ARG A 52 -4.61 -9.06 -10.43
N ALA A 53 -4.67 -9.76 -9.30
CA ALA A 53 -4.70 -9.14 -7.98
C ALA A 53 -3.48 -8.24 -7.75
N GLN A 54 -2.28 -8.71 -8.09
CA GLN A 54 -1.01 -7.99 -7.94
C GLN A 54 -0.75 -6.91 -8.99
N SER A 55 -1.59 -6.78 -10.02
CA SER A 55 -1.40 -5.77 -11.08
C SER A 55 -2.57 -4.79 -11.24
N GLN A 56 -3.79 -5.18 -10.91
CA GLN A 56 -5.00 -4.40 -11.24
C GLN A 56 -5.91 -4.12 -10.04
N SER A 57 -5.75 -4.84 -8.92
CA SER A 57 -6.64 -4.72 -7.77
C SER A 57 -6.60 -3.32 -7.14
N PRO A 58 -7.69 -2.90 -6.49
CA PRO A 58 -7.66 -1.68 -5.67
C PRO A 58 -6.59 -1.71 -4.58
N ALA A 59 -6.33 -2.88 -3.98
CA ALA A 59 -5.29 -3.09 -2.98
C ALA A 59 -3.87 -2.88 -3.55
N PHE A 60 -3.62 -3.37 -4.78
CA PHE A 60 -2.37 -3.09 -5.49
C PHE A 60 -2.17 -1.59 -5.73
N LYS A 61 -3.19 -0.88 -6.24
CA LYS A 61 -3.10 0.57 -6.50
C LYS A 61 -2.83 1.36 -5.22
N GLN A 62 -3.44 0.98 -4.11
CA GLN A 62 -3.16 1.59 -2.80
C GLN A 62 -1.71 1.34 -2.35
N THR A 63 -1.23 0.12 -2.51
CA THR A 63 0.15 -0.27 -2.15
C THR A 63 1.18 0.46 -3.02
N GLU A 64 0.93 0.57 -4.32
CA GLU A 64 1.76 1.33 -5.27
C GLU A 64 1.82 2.81 -4.91
N THR A 65 0.66 3.44 -4.64
CA THR A 65 0.59 4.84 -4.22
C THR A 65 1.32 5.07 -2.88
N ARG A 66 1.24 4.11 -1.95
CA ARG A 66 1.97 4.17 -0.68
C ARG A 66 3.48 4.10 -0.90
N ARG A 67 3.94 3.22 -1.80
CA ARG A 67 5.36 3.13 -2.20
C ARG A 67 5.85 4.45 -2.80
N GLU A 68 5.08 5.04 -3.72
CA GLU A 68 5.40 6.33 -4.32
C GLU A 68 5.45 7.45 -3.27
N ASN A 69 4.50 7.50 -2.36
CA ASN A 69 4.48 8.46 -1.26
C ASN A 69 5.77 8.34 -0.38
N ARG A 70 6.18 7.13 -0.01
CA ARG A 70 7.40 6.87 0.76
C ARG A 70 8.65 7.28 0.00
N TYR A 71 8.70 7.01 -1.30
CA TYR A 71 9.79 7.46 -2.15
C TYR A 71 9.94 8.98 -2.14
N TRP A 72 8.84 9.72 -2.33
CA TRP A 72 8.87 11.18 -2.33
C TRP A 72 9.16 11.77 -0.95
N GLN A 73 8.71 11.14 0.13
CA GLN A 73 9.12 11.51 1.49
C GLN A 73 10.62 11.37 1.69
N TYR A 74 11.22 10.29 1.20
CA TYR A 74 12.66 10.10 1.25
C TYR A 74 13.42 11.10 0.37
N GLN A 75 12.92 11.42 -0.82
CA GLN A 75 13.50 12.47 -1.66
C GLN A 75 13.41 13.84 -0.97
N TYR A 76 12.27 14.17 -0.38
CA TYR A 76 12.11 15.40 0.41
C TYR A 76 13.12 15.46 1.58
N TYR A 77 13.29 14.37 2.30
CA TYR A 77 14.33 14.27 3.34
C TYR A 77 15.73 14.59 2.78
N ARG A 78 16.11 14.02 1.63
CA ARG A 78 17.41 14.27 1.00
C ARG A 78 17.65 15.74 0.67
N THR A 79 16.60 16.47 0.32
CA THR A 79 16.72 17.91 0.00
C THR A 79 17.06 18.77 1.21
N ASN A 80 16.91 18.27 2.44
CA ASN A 80 17.30 19.00 3.65
C ASN A 80 18.81 19.15 3.80
N TYR A 81 19.62 18.43 3.03
CA TYR A 81 21.09 18.46 3.08
C TYR A 81 21.74 19.23 1.94
N ILE A 82 20.96 19.71 0.98
CA ILE A 82 21.47 20.48 -0.16
C ILE A 82 21.14 21.97 -0.02
N PRO A 83 21.93 22.86 -0.67
CA PRO A 83 21.68 24.29 -0.64
C PRO A 83 20.29 24.64 -1.17
N GLN A 84 19.60 25.54 -0.49
CA GLN A 84 18.29 26.05 -0.90
C GLN A 84 18.32 27.54 -1.15
N ILE A 85 17.81 27.99 -2.30
CA ILE A 85 17.61 29.39 -2.60
C ILE A 85 16.20 29.76 -2.16
N ARG A 86 16.10 30.84 -1.36
CA ARG A 86 14.84 31.35 -0.85
C ARG A 86 14.72 32.85 -1.08
N MET A 87 13.53 33.29 -1.35
CA MET A 87 13.15 34.70 -1.35
C MET A 87 12.08 34.90 -0.27
N ASN A 88 12.32 35.82 0.63
CA ASN A 88 11.39 36.16 1.71
C ASN A 88 11.07 37.64 1.68
N SER A 89 9.86 38.00 2.08
CA SER A 89 9.57 39.38 2.46
C SER A 89 10.32 39.70 3.77
N ASN A 90 11.03 40.82 3.78
CA ASN A 90 11.79 41.29 4.93
C ASN A 90 11.41 42.75 5.22
N ASN A 91 10.18 42.95 5.67
CA ASN A 91 9.69 44.29 6.02
C ASN A 91 10.34 44.71 7.34
N ALA A 92 10.82 45.94 7.40
CA ALA A 92 11.32 46.55 8.64
C ALA A 92 10.13 46.93 9.55
N GLY A 93 9.57 45.92 10.21
CA GLY A 93 8.32 46.05 10.97
C GLY A 93 7.10 45.78 10.12
N ALA A 94 6.08 46.63 10.12
CA ALA A 94 4.90 46.51 9.27
C ALA A 94 5.18 47.00 7.87
N LEU A 95 4.59 46.34 6.84
CA LEU A 95 4.64 46.78 5.45
C LEU A 95 4.09 48.20 5.28
N TYR A 96 3.00 48.47 5.93
CA TYR A 96 2.41 49.82 6.05
C TYR A 96 1.98 50.03 7.49
N ASN A 97 2.38 51.17 8.05
CA ASN A 97 2.04 51.56 9.42
C ASN A 97 1.51 53.00 9.44
N ASN A 98 0.25 53.19 9.83
CA ASN A 98 -0.34 54.47 10.09
C ASN A 98 -0.93 54.45 11.49
N SER A 99 -0.08 54.76 12.50
CA SER A 99 -0.45 54.71 13.90
C SER A 99 0.39 55.65 14.73
N PHE A 100 -0.10 56.00 15.91
CA PHE A 100 0.73 56.74 16.88
C PHE A 100 1.83 55.83 17.44
N ALA A 101 3.08 56.19 17.21
CA ALA A 101 4.25 55.50 17.72
C ALA A 101 5.09 56.45 18.60
N ARG A 102 5.70 55.87 19.63
CA ARG A 102 6.66 56.61 20.50
C ARG A 102 7.95 56.82 19.70
N THR A 103 8.25 58.07 19.40
CA THR A 103 9.44 58.43 18.64
C THR A 103 10.36 59.34 19.47
N SER A 104 11.67 59.10 19.37
CA SER A 104 12.70 59.98 19.96
C SER A 104 12.76 61.25 19.16
N GLN A 105 12.80 62.40 19.80
CA GLN A 105 12.99 63.71 19.21
C GLN A 105 14.49 64.10 19.29
N ASP A 106 14.90 65.10 18.54
CA ASP A 106 16.29 65.56 18.45
C ASP A 106 16.80 66.09 19.79
N ASP A 107 15.89 66.56 20.66
CA ASP A 107 16.19 67.04 22.02
C ASP A 107 16.34 65.91 23.07
N GLY A 108 16.29 64.64 22.61
CA GLY A 108 16.35 63.44 23.47
C GLY A 108 15.04 63.10 24.19
N THR A 109 13.96 63.87 23.98
CA THR A 109 12.64 63.53 24.55
C THR A 109 11.89 62.51 23.67
N TYR A 110 10.86 61.89 24.28
CA TYR A 110 9.97 60.97 23.52
C TYR A 110 8.57 61.55 23.43
N ARG A 111 8.01 61.52 22.23
CA ARG A 111 6.62 61.89 21.99
C ARG A 111 5.88 60.80 21.17
N TYR A 112 4.57 60.71 21.36
CA TYR A 112 3.72 59.94 20.47
C TYR A 112 3.35 60.82 19.29
N ILE A 113 3.83 60.42 18.11
CA ILE A 113 3.51 61.09 16.83
C ILE A 113 2.83 60.10 15.90
N LEU A 114 2.00 60.59 14.98
CA LEU A 114 1.41 59.76 13.92
C LEU A 114 2.53 59.41 12.94
N VAL A 115 2.84 58.14 12.90
CA VAL A 115 3.81 57.56 11.96
C VAL A 115 3.07 56.97 10.79
N ASN A 116 3.33 57.50 9.57
CA ASN A 116 2.76 57.01 8.33
C ASN A 116 3.90 56.53 7.44
N GLN A 117 4.18 55.23 7.47
CA GLN A 117 5.35 54.64 6.84
C GLN A 117 4.99 53.44 5.96
N PHE A 118 5.70 53.29 4.84
CA PHE A 118 5.67 52.17 3.96
C PHE A 118 7.06 51.52 3.85
N ASN A 119 7.20 50.25 4.25
CA ASN A 119 8.50 49.56 4.45
C ASN A 119 8.53 48.20 3.76
N PRO A 120 8.39 48.07 2.45
CA PRO A 120 8.56 46.81 1.75
C PRO A 120 10.03 46.40 1.78
N GLY A 121 10.24 45.11 2.03
CA GLY A 121 11.58 44.54 1.99
C GLY A 121 11.58 43.16 1.34
N VAL A 122 12.69 42.82 0.70
CA VAL A 122 12.94 41.52 0.12
C VAL A 122 14.34 41.03 0.49
N ASN A 123 14.42 39.77 0.82
CA ASN A 123 15.67 39.07 1.09
C ASN A 123 15.79 37.84 0.22
N PHE A 124 16.87 37.72 -0.50
CA PHE A 124 17.30 36.51 -1.21
C PHE A 124 18.38 35.81 -0.40
N SER A 125 18.22 34.52 -0.18
CA SER A 125 19.18 33.75 0.60
C SER A 125 19.47 32.39 -0.03
N LEU A 126 20.75 32.05 -0.13
CA LEU A 126 21.23 30.71 -0.40
C LEU A 126 21.64 30.11 0.96
N GLN A 127 20.89 29.12 1.43
CA GLN A 127 21.05 28.51 2.74
C GLN A 127 21.56 27.09 2.63
N GLN A 128 22.66 26.76 3.34
CA GLN A 128 23.22 25.43 3.44
C GLN A 128 23.20 24.99 4.91
N PRO A 129 22.37 23.99 5.26
CA PRO A 129 22.43 23.38 6.59
C PRO A 129 23.73 22.58 6.78
N ILE A 130 24.30 22.65 8.00
CA ILE A 130 25.51 21.91 8.38
C ILE A 130 25.06 20.71 9.22
N GLU A 131 25.14 19.52 8.62
CA GLU A 131 24.61 18.28 9.20
C GLU A 131 25.22 17.94 10.58
N TRP A 132 26.51 18.01 10.71
CA TRP A 132 27.25 17.54 11.90
C TRP A 132 27.10 18.45 13.12
N THR A 133 26.89 19.75 12.91
CA THR A 133 26.72 20.72 13.99
C THR A 133 25.27 21.16 14.20
N GLY A 134 24.39 20.93 13.20
CA GLY A 134 23.03 21.45 13.20
C GLY A 134 22.93 22.95 12.93
N GLY A 135 24.03 23.59 12.54
CA GLY A 135 24.09 25.00 12.15
C GLY A 135 23.64 25.22 10.71
N THR A 136 23.63 26.49 10.31
CA THR A 136 23.32 26.90 8.92
C THR A 136 24.28 28.00 8.50
N ILE A 137 24.88 27.86 7.34
CA ILE A 137 25.57 28.92 6.64
C ILE A 137 24.67 29.46 5.54
N SER A 138 24.59 30.78 5.39
CA SER A 138 23.80 31.39 4.34
C SER A 138 24.53 32.56 3.67
N VAL A 139 24.32 32.69 2.38
CA VAL A 139 24.70 33.86 1.60
C VAL A 139 23.42 34.61 1.28
N ASN A 140 23.39 35.89 1.64
CA ASN A 140 22.18 36.67 1.60
C ASN A 140 22.36 37.98 0.83
N SER A 141 21.28 38.46 0.23
CA SER A 141 21.15 39.76 -0.37
C SER A 141 19.80 40.37 0.05
N SER A 142 19.82 41.47 0.80
CA SER A 142 18.64 42.05 1.43
C SER A 142 18.44 43.50 1.02
N TYR A 143 17.23 43.88 0.68
CA TYR A 143 16.85 45.21 0.28
C TYR A 143 15.55 45.62 0.96
N ASN A 144 15.54 46.80 1.56
CA ASN A 144 14.36 47.43 2.18
C ASN A 144 14.17 48.80 1.60
N TYR A 145 12.96 49.11 1.20
CA TYR A 145 12.55 50.45 0.83
C TYR A 145 11.79 51.07 1.98
N PHE A 146 12.21 52.21 2.43
CA PHE A 146 11.54 53.00 3.44
C PHE A 146 10.94 54.25 2.82
N ARG A 147 9.66 54.50 3.06
CA ARG A 147 8.97 55.77 2.69
C ARG A 147 8.18 56.26 3.90
N ASN A 148 8.57 57.46 4.38
CA ASN A 148 7.72 58.23 5.27
C ASN A 148 6.74 59.02 4.40
N VAL A 149 5.45 58.72 4.49
CA VAL A 149 4.41 59.31 3.63
C VAL A 149 4.09 60.73 4.06
N THR A 150 4.22 61.03 5.40
CA THR A 150 3.96 62.38 5.96
C THR A 150 4.98 63.39 5.48
N ASP A 151 6.26 63.03 5.59
CA ASP A 151 7.38 63.93 5.29
C ASP A 151 7.87 63.81 3.84
N ASN A 152 7.29 62.90 3.06
CA ASN A 152 7.66 62.54 1.69
C ASN A 152 9.16 62.20 1.55
N ILE A 153 9.72 61.53 2.57
CA ILE A 153 11.11 61.08 2.58
C ILE A 153 11.12 59.62 2.14
N SER A 154 11.99 59.26 1.22
CA SER A 154 12.19 57.86 0.82
C SER A 154 13.67 57.51 0.78
N GLN A 155 13.99 56.30 1.20
CA GLN A 155 15.34 55.76 1.22
C GLN A 155 15.36 54.27 0.95
N TRP A 156 16.42 53.79 0.30
CA TRP A 156 16.74 52.40 0.19
C TRP A 156 17.83 52.02 1.20
N ASN A 157 17.59 50.98 1.94
CA ASN A 157 18.61 50.32 2.73
C ASN A 157 18.83 48.93 2.19
N GLY A 158 20.08 48.57 1.89
CA GLY A 158 20.38 47.27 1.31
C GLY A 158 21.71 46.72 1.81
N SER A 159 21.73 45.41 1.95
CA SER A 159 22.95 44.62 2.14
C SER A 159 23.12 43.78 0.87
N PRO A 160 23.82 44.30 -0.16
CA PRO A 160 23.95 43.62 -1.46
C PRO A 160 24.56 42.22 -1.34
N PHE A 161 25.45 42.03 -0.37
CA PHE A 161 26.06 40.72 -0.10
C PHE A 161 26.45 40.61 1.34
N TYR A 162 26.01 39.55 2.04
CA TYR A 162 26.56 39.13 3.31
C TYR A 162 26.47 37.61 3.50
N VAL A 163 27.48 37.06 4.16
CA VAL A 163 27.51 35.68 4.62
C VAL A 163 27.12 35.65 6.09
N GLN A 164 26.25 34.75 6.45
CA GLN A 164 25.82 34.56 7.82
C GLN A 164 26.02 33.10 8.24
N LEU A 165 26.60 32.87 9.38
CA LEU A 165 26.66 31.60 10.08
C LEU A 165 25.72 31.67 11.28
N PHE A 166 24.82 30.70 11.41
CA PHE A 166 24.06 30.47 12.62
C PHE A 166 24.43 29.08 13.17
N GLN A 167 24.90 29.02 14.41
CA GLN A 167 25.32 27.79 15.05
C GLN A 167 24.64 27.65 16.43
N PRO A 168 23.70 26.72 16.59
CA PRO A 168 23.16 26.32 17.87
C PRO A 168 24.24 25.53 18.65
N ILE A 169 24.41 25.84 19.91
CA ILE A 169 25.35 25.14 20.78
C ILE A 169 24.54 24.36 21.83
N PHE A 170 24.89 23.08 22.04
CA PHE A 170 24.17 22.15 22.93
C PHE A 170 22.73 21.81 22.52
N ALA A 171 22.20 22.40 21.48
CA ALA A 171 20.85 22.08 21.00
C ALA A 171 20.77 20.71 20.34
N PHE A 172 19.56 20.17 20.27
CA PHE A 172 19.29 18.94 19.57
C PHE A 172 19.52 19.11 18.05
N ASN A 173 20.38 18.26 17.48
CA ASN A 173 20.67 18.28 16.05
C ASN A 173 19.74 17.32 15.30
N GLN A 174 18.64 17.86 14.76
CA GLN A 174 17.65 17.08 13.99
C GLN A 174 18.24 16.43 12.75
N LEU A 175 19.16 17.13 12.02
CA LEU A 175 19.74 16.61 10.77
C LEU A 175 20.55 15.34 11.00
N LYS A 176 21.38 15.33 12.07
CA LYS A 176 22.14 14.14 12.45
C LYS A 176 21.25 12.92 12.69
N TRP A 177 20.17 13.09 13.43
CA TRP A 177 19.26 11.98 13.75
C TRP A 177 18.42 11.55 12.54
N SER A 178 17.95 12.49 11.73
CA SER A 178 17.25 12.19 10.49
C SER A 178 18.12 11.37 9.53
N ARG A 179 19.43 11.64 9.49
CA ARG A 179 20.36 10.84 8.68
C ARG A 179 20.47 9.39 9.13
N MET A 180 20.29 9.12 10.41
CA MET A 180 20.31 7.76 10.94
C MET A 180 18.98 7.05 10.73
N VAL A 181 17.85 7.74 10.87
CA VAL A 181 16.51 7.15 10.87
C VAL A 181 15.91 7.01 9.46
N GLU A 182 16.00 8.06 8.62
CA GLU A 182 15.26 8.11 7.36
C GLU A 182 15.70 7.05 6.31
N PRO A 183 16.99 6.69 6.17
CA PRO A 183 17.39 5.59 5.30
C PRO A 183 16.80 4.24 5.73
N ILE A 184 16.77 3.98 7.06
CA ILE A 184 16.18 2.76 7.61
C ILE A 184 14.67 2.73 7.36
N ARG A 185 13.99 3.87 7.56
CA ARG A 185 12.55 4.00 7.29
C ARG A 185 12.20 3.80 5.82
N PHE A 186 13.06 4.27 4.91
CA PHE A 186 12.89 4.04 3.49
C PHE A 186 13.10 2.57 3.12
N GLU A 187 14.12 1.93 3.69
CA GLU A 187 14.38 0.50 3.51
C GLU A 187 13.23 -0.37 4.08
N GLU A 188 12.74 -0.04 5.27
CA GLU A 188 11.54 -0.64 5.87
C GLU A 188 10.34 -0.55 4.91
N SER A 189 10.12 0.63 4.30
CA SER A 189 9.00 0.83 3.37
C SER A 189 9.08 0.00 2.08
N LYS A 190 10.28 -0.30 1.59
CA LYS A 190 10.47 -1.21 0.44
C LYS A 190 10.09 -2.64 0.81
N ARG A 191 10.46 -3.07 2.01
CA ARG A 191 10.10 -4.40 2.53
C ARG A 191 8.60 -4.50 2.78
N GLU A 192 7.98 -3.47 3.36
CA GLU A 192 6.51 -3.37 3.53
C GLU A 192 5.79 -3.47 2.19
N TYR A 193 6.34 -2.90 1.11
CA TYR A 193 5.78 -3.05 -0.22
C TYR A 193 5.77 -4.51 -0.67
N SER A 194 6.89 -5.22 -0.53
CA SER A 194 7.00 -6.64 -0.89
C SER A 194 6.09 -7.53 -0.04
N GLU A 195 6.02 -7.29 1.28
CA GLU A 195 5.07 -7.97 2.16
C GLU A 195 3.61 -7.73 1.76
N SER A 196 3.28 -6.50 1.38
CA SER A 196 1.94 -6.13 0.91
C SER A 196 1.57 -6.82 -0.41
N MET A 197 2.53 -7.01 -1.32
CA MET A 197 2.32 -7.74 -2.57
C MET A 197 2.02 -9.22 -2.32
N GLU A 198 2.71 -9.85 -1.37
CA GLU A 198 2.42 -11.23 -0.96
C GLU A 198 1.09 -11.34 -0.18
N ALA A 199 0.74 -10.33 0.63
CA ALA A 199 -0.58 -10.26 1.27
C ALA A 199 -1.71 -10.17 0.23
N ILE A 200 -1.54 -9.36 -0.82
CA ILE A 200 -2.50 -9.28 -1.94
C ILE A 200 -2.64 -10.64 -2.64
N ALA A 201 -1.54 -11.37 -2.84
CA ALA A 201 -1.58 -12.72 -3.40
C ALA A 201 -2.35 -13.69 -2.49
N ARG A 202 -2.05 -13.72 -1.18
CA ARG A 202 -2.75 -14.54 -0.19
C ARG A 202 -4.26 -14.28 -0.17
N ASP A 203 -4.65 -13.02 -0.19
CA ASP A 203 -6.07 -12.63 -0.18
C ASP A 203 -6.74 -12.98 -1.52
N GLY A 204 -6.01 -12.88 -2.64
CA GLY A 204 -6.42 -13.37 -3.95
C GLY A 204 -6.66 -14.89 -3.97
N VAL A 205 -5.77 -15.66 -3.35
CA VAL A 205 -5.92 -17.11 -3.13
C VAL A 205 -7.19 -17.40 -2.33
N THR A 206 -7.39 -16.69 -1.23
CA THR A 206 -8.59 -16.86 -0.40
C THR A 206 -9.87 -16.60 -1.20
N GLY A 207 -9.92 -15.51 -1.97
CA GLY A 207 -11.03 -15.20 -2.85
C GLY A 207 -11.26 -16.26 -3.95
N PHE A 208 -10.18 -16.74 -4.57
CA PHE A 208 -10.23 -17.82 -5.55
C PHE A 208 -10.88 -19.09 -4.99
N PHE A 209 -10.39 -19.56 -3.84
CA PHE A 209 -10.92 -20.76 -3.20
C PHE A 209 -12.34 -20.59 -2.66
N ASN A 210 -12.75 -19.39 -2.26
CA ASN A 210 -14.15 -19.12 -1.89
C ASN A 210 -15.09 -19.38 -3.08
N VAL A 211 -14.74 -18.90 -4.28
CA VAL A 211 -15.51 -19.16 -5.49
C VAL A 211 -15.46 -20.65 -5.86
N LEU A 212 -14.28 -21.26 -5.80
CA LEU A 212 -14.11 -22.69 -6.09
C LEU A 212 -14.96 -23.57 -5.16
N GLN A 213 -15.01 -23.27 -3.86
CA GLN A 213 -15.87 -23.93 -2.88
C GLN A 213 -17.35 -23.77 -3.24
N ALA A 214 -17.77 -22.56 -3.63
CA ALA A 214 -19.14 -22.31 -4.07
C ALA A 214 -19.49 -23.06 -5.35
N GLN A 215 -18.56 -23.17 -6.33
CA GLN A 215 -18.72 -24.00 -7.52
C GLN A 215 -18.87 -25.49 -7.17
N VAL A 216 -18.00 -26.02 -6.30
CA VAL A 216 -18.07 -27.40 -5.83
C VAL A 216 -19.39 -27.67 -5.09
N ASN A 217 -19.84 -26.74 -4.23
CA ASN A 217 -21.11 -26.85 -3.53
C ASN A 217 -22.32 -26.87 -4.49
N LEU A 218 -22.28 -26.03 -5.53
CA LEU A 218 -23.34 -26.05 -6.56
C LEU A 218 -23.36 -27.37 -7.34
N GLN A 219 -22.18 -27.90 -7.71
CA GLN A 219 -22.08 -29.21 -8.38
C GLN A 219 -22.63 -30.34 -7.49
N ILE A 220 -22.29 -30.34 -6.19
CA ILE A 220 -22.82 -31.28 -5.21
C ILE A 220 -24.34 -31.16 -5.12
N ALA A 221 -24.88 -29.96 -4.97
CA ALA A 221 -26.33 -29.73 -4.86
C ALA A 221 -27.08 -30.17 -6.13
N GLN A 222 -26.55 -29.86 -7.30
CA GLN A 222 -27.12 -30.30 -8.59
C GLN A 222 -27.11 -31.83 -8.75
N PHE A 223 -25.99 -32.46 -8.38
CA PHE A 223 -25.88 -33.92 -8.38
C PHE A 223 -26.90 -34.56 -7.43
N ASN A 224 -27.01 -34.01 -6.21
CA ASN A 224 -27.93 -34.50 -5.18
C ASN A 224 -29.40 -34.32 -5.62
N LEU A 225 -29.74 -33.21 -6.28
CA LEU A 225 -31.07 -32.99 -6.83
C LEU A 225 -31.43 -34.05 -7.91
N ALA A 226 -30.54 -34.28 -8.87
CA ALA A 226 -30.74 -35.26 -9.91
C ALA A 226 -30.87 -36.68 -9.35
N ASN A 227 -30.03 -37.01 -8.35
CA ASN A 227 -30.08 -38.31 -7.66
C ASN A 227 -31.38 -38.50 -6.89
N ASN A 228 -31.79 -37.48 -6.11
CA ASN A 228 -33.02 -37.56 -5.30
C ASN A 228 -34.29 -37.56 -6.16
N ASP A 229 -34.30 -36.90 -7.30
CA ASP A 229 -35.40 -37.02 -8.29
C ASP A 229 -35.54 -38.45 -8.83
N THR A 230 -34.41 -39.08 -9.11
CA THR A 230 -34.39 -40.48 -9.55
C THR A 230 -34.88 -41.42 -8.45
N ILE A 231 -34.42 -41.24 -7.22
CA ILE A 231 -34.83 -42.05 -6.05
C ILE A 231 -36.34 -41.86 -5.78
N TYR A 232 -36.83 -40.62 -5.85
CA TYR A 232 -38.26 -40.34 -5.68
C TYR A 232 -39.12 -41.10 -6.71
N LYS A 233 -38.75 -41.09 -7.99
CA LYS A 233 -39.45 -41.83 -9.02
C LYS A 233 -39.45 -43.36 -8.78
N ILE A 234 -38.33 -43.91 -8.29
CA ILE A 234 -38.22 -45.32 -7.91
C ILE A 234 -39.15 -45.65 -6.73
N GLU A 235 -39.11 -44.86 -5.66
CA GLU A 235 -39.95 -45.12 -4.50
C GLU A 235 -41.44 -44.90 -4.79
N GLN A 236 -41.83 -43.96 -5.65
CA GLN A 236 -43.19 -43.80 -6.13
C GLN A 236 -43.65 -45.02 -6.88
N GLY A 237 -42.81 -45.60 -7.76
CA GLY A 237 -43.10 -46.86 -8.44
C GLY A 237 -43.27 -48.03 -7.45
N ARG A 238 -42.40 -48.15 -6.46
CA ARG A 238 -42.47 -49.15 -5.40
C ARG A 238 -43.72 -49.01 -4.53
N TYR A 239 -44.13 -47.78 -4.23
CA TYR A 239 -45.36 -47.51 -3.48
C TYR A 239 -46.60 -47.94 -4.27
N ASN A 240 -46.67 -47.62 -5.57
CA ASN A 240 -47.81 -47.98 -6.43
C ASN A 240 -48.00 -49.50 -6.58
N ILE A 241 -46.97 -50.29 -6.46
CA ILE A 241 -47.03 -51.77 -6.45
C ILE A 241 -47.06 -52.37 -5.04
N GLY A 242 -47.14 -51.54 -3.98
CA GLY A 242 -47.31 -51.99 -2.59
C GLY A 242 -46.06 -52.55 -1.90
N THR A 243 -44.85 -52.28 -2.48
CA THR A 243 -43.56 -52.82 -1.96
C THR A 243 -42.83 -51.85 -1.01
N THR A 244 -43.31 -50.62 -0.80
CA THR A 244 -42.79 -49.63 0.12
C THR A 244 -43.94 -48.96 0.90
N SER A 245 -43.63 -48.35 2.07
CA SER A 245 -44.60 -47.61 2.87
C SER A 245 -44.75 -46.16 2.42
N GLU A 246 -45.90 -45.54 2.73
CA GLU A 246 -46.15 -44.11 2.52
C GLU A 246 -45.11 -43.23 3.22
N ASP A 247 -44.73 -43.56 4.46
CA ASP A 247 -43.71 -42.85 5.24
C ASP A 247 -42.39 -42.74 4.47
N LYS A 248 -41.93 -43.80 3.83
CA LYS A 248 -40.69 -43.78 3.01
C LYS A 248 -40.83 -42.93 1.75
N LEU A 249 -41.97 -42.93 1.12
CA LEU A 249 -42.26 -42.06 -0.05
C LEU A 249 -42.19 -40.59 0.37
N LEU A 250 -42.90 -40.22 1.48
CA LEU A 250 -42.89 -38.85 2.01
C LEU A 250 -41.50 -38.41 2.45
N GLN A 251 -40.69 -39.32 3.04
CA GLN A 251 -39.31 -39.04 3.40
C GLN A 251 -38.46 -38.66 2.18
N VAL A 252 -38.58 -39.39 1.10
CA VAL A 252 -37.84 -39.11 -0.14
C VAL A 252 -38.33 -37.85 -0.82
N GLU A 253 -39.65 -37.59 -0.81
CA GLU A 253 -40.24 -36.34 -1.33
C GLU A 253 -39.70 -35.11 -0.57
N LEU A 254 -39.66 -35.17 0.76
CA LEU A 254 -39.08 -34.13 1.56
C LEU A 254 -37.60 -33.90 1.22
N GLN A 255 -36.84 -34.95 1.00
CA GLN A 255 -35.44 -34.87 0.60
C GLN A 255 -35.27 -34.23 -0.78
N LEU A 256 -36.16 -34.52 -1.74
CA LEU A 256 -36.18 -33.88 -3.06
C LEU A 256 -36.45 -32.36 -2.95
N LEU A 257 -37.44 -31.99 -2.14
CA LEU A 257 -37.77 -30.57 -1.91
C LEU A 257 -36.57 -29.81 -1.27
N ARG A 258 -35.91 -30.42 -0.29
CA ARG A 258 -34.66 -29.86 0.30
C ARG A 258 -33.58 -29.67 -0.75
N SER A 259 -33.34 -30.67 -1.61
CA SER A 259 -32.33 -30.59 -2.68
C SER A 259 -32.61 -29.45 -3.66
N ARG A 260 -33.88 -29.16 -3.98
CA ARG A 260 -34.25 -27.99 -4.80
C ARG A 260 -33.88 -26.68 -4.13
N GLN A 261 -34.12 -26.56 -2.83
CA GLN A 261 -33.72 -25.40 -2.03
C GLN A 261 -32.21 -25.25 -1.98
N ASP A 262 -31.48 -26.36 -1.80
CA ASP A 262 -30.01 -26.37 -1.74
C ASP A 262 -29.37 -25.89 -3.04
N VAL A 263 -29.91 -26.27 -4.20
CA VAL A 263 -29.44 -25.75 -5.51
C VAL A 263 -29.67 -24.25 -5.62
N ALA A 264 -30.86 -23.75 -5.22
CA ALA A 264 -31.14 -22.31 -5.27
C ALA A 264 -30.16 -21.51 -4.38
N ARG A 265 -29.92 -22.02 -3.16
CA ARG A 265 -28.97 -21.42 -2.21
C ARG A 265 -27.54 -21.46 -2.74
N ALA A 266 -27.06 -22.63 -3.21
CA ALA A 266 -25.70 -22.77 -3.72
C ALA A 266 -25.44 -21.88 -4.95
N ASN A 267 -26.47 -21.66 -5.80
CA ASN A 267 -26.37 -20.74 -6.93
C ASN A 267 -26.20 -19.28 -6.48
N LEU A 268 -26.97 -18.85 -5.46
CA LEU A 268 -26.80 -17.51 -4.87
C LEU A 268 -25.43 -17.34 -4.24
N ASP A 269 -24.96 -18.35 -3.50
CA ASP A 269 -23.63 -18.33 -2.85
C ASP A 269 -22.51 -18.21 -3.91
N LEU A 270 -22.61 -18.92 -5.03
CA LEU A 270 -21.67 -18.80 -6.15
C LEU A 270 -21.69 -17.40 -6.79
N GLN A 271 -22.88 -16.82 -6.97
CA GLN A 271 -22.98 -15.45 -7.50
C GLN A 271 -22.31 -14.43 -6.57
N ASN A 272 -22.57 -14.52 -5.26
CA ASN A 272 -21.97 -13.64 -4.27
C ASN A 272 -20.45 -13.81 -4.23
N ALA A 273 -19.93 -15.02 -4.09
CA ALA A 273 -18.50 -15.28 -4.07
C ALA A 273 -17.80 -14.81 -5.37
N SER A 274 -18.46 -14.99 -6.52
CA SER A 274 -17.95 -14.51 -7.81
C SER A 274 -17.90 -12.97 -7.86
N LEU A 275 -18.89 -12.29 -7.30
CA LEU A 275 -18.93 -10.83 -7.22
C LEU A 275 -17.81 -10.30 -6.33
N ASP A 276 -17.59 -10.94 -5.17
CA ASP A 276 -16.54 -10.58 -4.22
C ASP A 276 -15.15 -10.71 -4.87
N LEU A 277 -14.88 -11.83 -5.55
CA LEU A 277 -13.62 -12.04 -6.25
C LEU A 277 -13.41 -11.00 -7.36
N ARG A 278 -14.43 -10.73 -8.18
CA ARG A 278 -14.36 -9.70 -9.23
C ARG A 278 -14.01 -8.34 -8.67
N THR A 279 -14.69 -7.95 -7.60
CA THR A 279 -14.45 -6.68 -6.91
C THR A 279 -13.01 -6.62 -6.41
N TYR A 280 -12.53 -7.72 -5.84
CA TYR A 280 -11.17 -7.82 -5.32
C TYR A 280 -10.10 -7.67 -6.42
N ILE A 281 -10.24 -8.39 -7.55
CA ILE A 281 -9.27 -8.34 -8.66
C ILE A 281 -9.47 -7.12 -9.58
N GLY A 282 -10.48 -6.27 -9.32
CA GLY A 282 -10.73 -5.05 -10.07
C GLY A 282 -11.37 -5.24 -11.46
N VAL A 283 -11.98 -6.41 -11.72
CA VAL A 283 -12.68 -6.69 -12.99
C VAL A 283 -14.08 -6.11 -12.97
N ARG A 284 -14.37 -5.16 -13.85
CA ARG A 284 -15.67 -4.46 -13.92
C ARG A 284 -16.70 -5.10 -14.84
N ASN A 285 -16.29 -5.94 -15.78
CA ASN A 285 -17.20 -6.55 -16.76
C ASN A 285 -17.91 -7.77 -16.17
N GLY A 286 -19.24 -7.86 -16.38
CA GLY A 286 -20.11 -8.86 -15.77
C GLY A 286 -20.04 -10.27 -16.37
N GLU A 287 -18.99 -10.62 -17.12
CA GLU A 287 -18.85 -11.95 -17.74
C GLU A 287 -18.71 -13.05 -16.68
N ALA A 288 -19.48 -14.12 -16.85
CA ALA A 288 -19.36 -15.30 -16.02
C ALA A 288 -17.98 -15.96 -16.24
N PHE A 289 -17.32 -16.36 -15.18
CA PHE A 289 -16.06 -17.08 -15.23
C PHE A 289 -16.16 -18.39 -14.44
N THR A 290 -15.34 -19.35 -14.83
CA THR A 290 -15.21 -20.64 -14.14
C THR A 290 -13.77 -20.76 -13.65
N LEU A 291 -13.59 -21.27 -12.43
CA LEU A 291 -12.27 -21.52 -11.88
C LEU A 291 -11.89 -22.98 -12.02
N VAL A 292 -10.60 -23.22 -12.29
CA VAL A 292 -10.04 -24.57 -12.37
C VAL A 292 -9.29 -24.88 -11.08
N MET A 293 -9.58 -26.05 -10.49
CA MET A 293 -8.88 -26.52 -9.30
C MET A 293 -7.40 -26.76 -9.63
N PRO A 294 -6.45 -26.21 -8.83
CA PRO A 294 -5.04 -26.47 -9.04
C PRO A 294 -4.71 -27.95 -8.76
N GLU A 295 -4.18 -28.63 -9.78
CA GLU A 295 -3.85 -30.05 -9.69
C GLU A 295 -2.45 -30.31 -9.11
N VAL A 296 -1.53 -29.35 -9.36
CA VAL A 296 -0.13 -29.47 -8.94
C VAL A 296 0.05 -28.76 -7.60
N ILE A 297 0.44 -29.53 -6.60
CA ILE A 297 0.80 -29.03 -5.28
C ILE A 297 2.32 -29.01 -5.21
N PRO A 298 2.96 -27.85 -4.94
CA PRO A 298 4.40 -27.77 -4.83
C PRO A 298 4.89 -28.60 -3.63
N THR A 299 5.89 -29.44 -3.88
CA THR A 299 6.53 -30.28 -2.84
C THR A 299 7.90 -29.69 -2.49
N PHE A 300 8.05 -29.17 -1.29
CA PHE A 300 9.29 -28.65 -0.74
C PHE A 300 9.24 -28.78 0.78
N ASP A 301 10.41 -28.84 1.39
CA ASP A 301 10.54 -28.85 2.84
C ASP A 301 10.98 -27.47 3.33
N VAL A 302 10.52 -27.05 4.49
CA VAL A 302 10.84 -25.78 5.12
C VAL A 302 11.48 -26.03 6.46
N SER A 303 12.75 -25.66 6.61
CA SER A 303 13.42 -25.69 7.91
C SER A 303 13.00 -24.49 8.76
N GLU A 304 12.70 -24.71 10.04
CA GLU A 304 12.39 -23.61 10.99
C GLU A 304 13.54 -22.60 11.06
N ASP A 305 14.78 -23.06 11.14
CA ASP A 305 15.97 -22.20 11.22
C ASP A 305 16.16 -21.38 9.93
N GLU A 306 15.98 -22.00 8.77
CA GLU A 306 16.11 -21.31 7.48
C GLU A 306 15.02 -20.24 7.32
N ALA A 307 13.78 -20.54 7.70
CA ALA A 307 12.68 -19.58 7.66
C ALA A 307 12.93 -18.37 8.59
N LEU A 308 13.45 -18.62 9.80
CA LEU A 308 13.83 -17.54 10.73
C LEU A 308 14.95 -16.66 10.18
N VAL A 309 15.97 -17.24 9.56
CA VAL A 309 17.09 -16.49 8.96
C VAL A 309 16.57 -15.58 7.85
N TYR A 310 15.78 -16.10 6.91
CA TYR A 310 15.22 -15.27 5.85
C TYR A 310 14.29 -14.18 6.40
N ALA A 311 13.41 -14.51 7.34
CA ALA A 311 12.51 -13.53 7.93
C ALA A 311 13.25 -12.38 8.62
N LYS A 312 14.29 -12.67 9.42
CA LYS A 312 15.12 -11.63 10.06
C LYS A 312 15.87 -10.76 9.06
N GLN A 313 16.27 -11.32 7.93
CA GLN A 313 16.97 -10.58 6.88
C GLN A 313 16.06 -9.70 6.03
N THR A 314 14.80 -10.11 5.81
CA THR A 314 13.97 -9.52 4.77
C THR A 314 12.74 -8.76 5.28
N ARG A 315 12.17 -9.13 6.45
CA ARG A 315 10.94 -8.50 6.93
C ARG A 315 11.12 -7.05 7.39
N ALA A 316 10.13 -6.24 7.08
CA ALA A 316 10.04 -4.85 7.50
C ALA A 316 9.99 -4.71 9.03
N ALA A 317 9.26 -5.59 9.71
CA ALA A 317 9.15 -5.58 11.17
C ALA A 317 10.51 -5.66 11.87
N TYR A 318 11.44 -6.51 11.38
CA TYR A 318 12.74 -6.72 12.01
C TYR A 318 13.65 -5.49 11.88
N ILE A 319 13.73 -4.86 10.70
CA ILE A 319 14.47 -3.61 10.54
C ILE A 319 13.78 -2.45 11.29
N GLY A 320 12.45 -2.51 11.46
CA GLY A 320 11.67 -1.58 12.26
C GLY A 320 12.05 -1.59 13.74
N PHE A 321 12.53 -2.74 14.28
CA PHE A 321 13.06 -2.80 15.65
C PHE A 321 14.31 -1.91 15.82
N GLU A 322 15.24 -1.98 14.88
CA GLU A 322 16.43 -1.12 14.89
C GLU A 322 16.05 0.36 14.80
N ARG A 323 15.16 0.71 13.88
CA ARG A 323 14.66 2.09 13.75
C ARG A 323 14.06 2.60 15.07
N ARG A 324 13.19 1.82 15.72
CA ARG A 324 12.56 2.21 16.99
C ARG A 324 13.57 2.41 18.13
N LYS A 325 14.64 1.61 18.19
CA LYS A 325 15.75 1.80 19.16
C LYS A 325 16.45 3.14 18.92
N ILE A 326 16.75 3.47 17.65
CA ILE A 326 17.39 4.74 17.29
C ILE A 326 16.45 5.93 17.59
N GLU A 327 15.15 5.82 17.29
CA GLU A 327 14.16 6.86 17.60
C GLU A 327 13.99 7.09 19.10
N ALA A 328 14.05 6.04 19.91
CA ALA A 328 14.04 6.18 21.38
C ALA A 328 15.30 6.90 21.89
N ASP A 329 16.48 6.62 21.32
CA ASP A 329 17.71 7.36 21.63
C ASP A 329 17.64 8.82 21.16
N GLN A 330 17.00 9.07 20.00
CA GLN A 330 16.73 10.41 19.50
C GLN A 330 15.90 11.24 20.48
N GLU A 331 14.85 10.66 21.07
CA GLU A 331 14.01 11.36 22.05
C GLU A 331 14.78 11.69 23.34
N VAL A 332 15.66 10.79 23.79
CA VAL A 332 16.56 11.09 24.91
C VAL A 332 17.53 12.23 24.55
N ALA A 333 18.10 12.21 23.35
CA ALA A 333 18.97 13.28 22.88
C ALA A 333 18.23 14.62 22.74
N ARG A 334 16.97 14.58 22.28
CA ARG A 334 16.10 15.77 22.21
C ARG A 334 15.83 16.36 23.60
N ALA A 335 15.49 15.53 24.57
CA ALA A 335 15.30 15.97 25.93
C ALA A 335 16.59 16.58 26.55
N LYS A 336 17.78 16.03 26.22
CA LYS A 336 19.08 16.60 26.60
C LYS A 336 19.32 17.96 25.95
N GLY A 337 19.06 18.07 24.65
CA GLY A 337 19.29 19.28 23.85
C GLY A 337 18.37 20.45 24.24
N GLN A 338 17.21 20.18 24.84
CA GLN A 338 16.32 21.22 25.36
C GLN A 338 16.77 21.83 26.71
N ARG A 339 17.90 21.37 27.24
CA ARG A 339 18.38 21.82 28.53
C ARG A 339 18.90 23.28 28.52
N TYR A 340 19.58 23.65 27.44
CA TYR A 340 20.15 24.99 27.23
C TYR A 340 19.94 25.36 25.77
N ASN A 341 19.39 26.55 25.54
CA ASN A 341 19.29 27.11 24.22
C ASN A 341 20.31 28.22 24.06
N VAL A 342 21.45 27.90 23.47
CA VAL A 342 22.52 28.82 23.18
C VAL A 342 22.76 28.85 21.69
N GLY A 343 22.68 30.02 21.09
CA GLY A 343 22.93 30.23 19.68
C GLY A 343 24.02 31.27 19.44
N VAL A 344 24.91 30.99 18.52
CA VAL A 344 25.89 31.95 18.01
C VAL A 344 25.55 32.27 16.59
N SER A 345 25.44 33.58 16.28
CA SER A 345 25.32 34.03 14.89
C SER A 345 26.42 35.06 14.58
N ALA A 346 27.03 34.90 13.42
CA ALA A 346 28.00 35.83 12.90
C ALA A 346 27.65 36.16 11.43
N ALA A 347 27.72 37.44 11.09
CA ALA A 347 27.51 37.89 9.70
C ALA A 347 28.64 38.83 9.28
N TYR A 348 29.07 38.67 8.06
CA TYR A 348 30.08 39.56 7.44
C TYR A 348 29.65 39.89 6.01
N GLY A 349 29.67 41.16 5.66
CA GLY A 349 29.26 41.60 4.33
C GLY A 349 29.35 43.11 4.15
N THR A 350 28.44 43.61 3.31
CA THR A 350 28.35 45.04 2.97
C THR A 350 26.92 45.53 3.18
N ASN A 351 26.79 46.81 3.60
CA ASN A 351 25.52 47.49 3.74
C ASN A 351 25.66 48.95 3.22
N ASN A 352 24.58 49.47 2.66
CA ASN A 352 24.50 50.88 2.25
C ASN A 352 23.07 51.39 2.35
N THR A 353 22.95 52.71 2.61
CA THR A 353 21.68 53.42 2.56
C THR A 353 21.78 54.53 1.50
N ALA A 354 20.82 54.59 0.57
CA ALA A 354 20.84 55.51 -0.58
C ALA A 354 19.44 55.99 -0.94
N GLN A 355 19.35 57.03 -1.74
CA GLN A 355 18.07 57.57 -2.21
C GLN A 355 17.51 56.73 -3.40
N SER A 356 18.38 56.16 -4.20
CA SER A 356 17.98 55.29 -5.33
C SER A 356 18.49 53.84 -5.11
N PHE A 357 17.78 52.89 -5.71
CA PHE A 357 18.15 51.45 -5.62
C PHE A 357 19.53 51.16 -6.20
N SER A 358 19.90 51.80 -7.29
CA SER A 358 21.21 51.61 -7.95
C SER A 358 22.38 52.08 -7.10
N GLU A 359 22.21 53.13 -6.31
CA GLU A 359 23.25 53.67 -5.43
C GLU A 359 23.53 52.75 -4.22
N VAL A 360 22.62 51.83 -3.86
CA VAL A 360 22.84 50.84 -2.79
C VAL A 360 24.08 50.01 -3.06
N TYR A 361 24.42 49.80 -4.36
CA TYR A 361 25.60 49.03 -4.73
C TYR A 361 26.90 49.86 -4.76
N GLN A 362 26.81 51.17 -4.57
CA GLN A 362 27.94 52.08 -4.63
C GLN A 362 28.38 52.46 -3.22
N ASN A 363 29.68 52.60 -3.00
CA ASN A 363 30.28 53.07 -1.73
C ASN A 363 29.77 52.27 -0.48
N THR A 364 29.61 50.95 -0.60
CA THR A 364 29.12 50.14 0.49
C THR A 364 30.05 50.09 1.70
N ALA A 365 29.50 50.25 2.89
CA ALA A 365 30.21 50.07 4.14
C ALA A 365 30.36 48.60 4.52
N LYS A 366 31.49 48.25 5.12
CA LYS A 366 31.70 46.88 5.65
C LYS A 366 30.79 46.65 6.87
N GLN A 367 30.02 45.59 6.82
CA GLN A 367 29.15 45.16 7.92
C GLN A 367 29.77 43.94 8.63
N ARG A 368 29.85 44.01 9.96
CA ARG A 368 30.28 42.91 10.81
C ARG A 368 29.31 42.83 11.97
N ILE A 369 28.64 41.68 12.12
CA ILE A 369 27.67 41.45 13.19
C ILE A 369 28.02 40.13 13.86
N ALA A 370 28.10 40.12 15.16
CA ALA A 370 28.23 38.92 15.99
C ALA A 370 27.23 39.00 17.13
N ASN A 371 26.41 38.00 17.27
CA ASN A 371 25.43 37.89 18.33
C ASN A 371 25.55 36.53 19.02
N ILE A 372 25.46 36.56 20.34
CA ILE A 372 25.30 35.37 21.17
C ILE A 372 23.95 35.49 21.86
N THR A 373 23.09 34.56 21.57
CA THR A 373 21.78 34.44 22.21
C THR A 373 21.81 33.28 23.18
N PHE A 374 21.31 33.45 24.37
CA PHE A 374 21.13 32.38 25.33
C PHE A 374 19.78 32.52 26.01
N ASP A 375 19.12 31.37 26.14
CA ASP A 375 17.89 31.21 26.90
C ASP A 375 18.08 30.02 27.86
N VAL A 376 18.33 30.38 29.12
CA VAL A 376 18.61 29.43 30.18
C VAL A 376 17.62 29.66 31.32
N PRO A 377 16.62 28.80 31.49
CA PRO A 377 15.70 28.94 32.62
C PRO A 377 16.43 28.73 33.94
N LEU A 378 16.47 29.78 34.76
CA LEU A 378 17.11 29.74 36.05
C LEU A 378 16.34 28.90 37.08
N VAL A 379 15.01 28.97 37.02
CA VAL A 379 14.09 28.16 37.84
C VAL A 379 13.04 27.55 36.93
N ASP A 380 12.96 26.25 36.88
CA ASP A 380 11.99 25.50 36.05
C ASP A 380 11.15 24.50 36.86
N TRP A 381 11.20 24.60 38.18
CA TRP A 381 10.43 23.76 39.11
C TRP A 381 10.57 22.25 38.84
N GLY A 382 11.70 21.85 38.28
CA GLY A 382 11.98 20.44 37.94
C GLY A 382 11.47 19.96 36.60
N ARG A 383 10.94 20.86 35.76
CA ARG A 383 10.41 20.51 34.40
C ARG A 383 11.42 19.74 33.56
N ARG A 384 12.68 20.21 33.49
CA ARG A 384 13.75 19.54 32.70
C ARG A 384 14.11 18.18 33.28
N ARG A 385 14.15 18.05 34.60
CA ARG A 385 14.39 16.77 35.27
C ARG A 385 13.27 15.77 34.97
N ALA A 386 12.02 16.22 35.02
CA ALA A 386 10.86 15.41 34.67
C ALA A 386 10.90 14.96 33.19
N LEU A 387 11.17 15.90 32.25
CA LEU A 387 11.31 15.60 30.83
C LEU A 387 12.39 14.54 30.57
N MET A 388 13.56 14.68 31.20
CA MET A 388 14.65 13.70 31.08
C MET A 388 14.26 12.33 31.61
N LYS A 389 13.63 12.28 32.80
CA LYS A 389 13.17 11.03 33.39
C LYS A 389 12.10 10.34 32.50
N THR A 390 11.17 11.13 31.95
CA THR A 390 10.17 10.64 31.01
C THR A 390 10.83 10.07 29.75
N ALA A 391 11.81 10.76 29.16
CA ALA A 391 12.51 10.29 27.98
C ALA A 391 13.27 8.97 28.24
N TYR A 392 13.94 8.85 29.38
CA TYR A 392 14.60 7.59 29.76
C TYR A 392 13.60 6.45 30.04
N ALA A 393 12.50 6.75 30.74
CA ALA A 393 11.45 5.76 31.00
C ALA A 393 10.81 5.27 29.68
N ASN A 394 10.54 6.18 28.74
CA ASN A 394 10.02 5.82 27.42
C ASN A 394 11.02 4.99 26.61
N LYS A 395 12.32 5.30 26.67
CA LYS A 395 13.35 4.46 26.05
C LYS A 395 13.34 3.06 26.64
N GLN A 396 13.35 2.93 27.96
CA GLN A 396 13.30 1.63 28.63
C GLN A 396 12.02 0.86 28.29
N LEU A 397 10.87 1.53 28.23
CA LEU A 397 9.61 0.95 27.76
C LEU A 397 9.75 0.43 26.33
N THR A 398 10.32 1.24 25.43
CA THR A 398 10.56 0.83 24.03
C THR A 398 11.47 -0.40 23.95
N ASP A 399 12.53 -0.45 24.74
CA ASP A 399 13.44 -1.59 24.78
C ASP A 399 12.71 -2.88 25.23
N TYR A 400 11.84 -2.81 26.23
CA TYR A 400 11.03 -3.94 26.68
C TYR A 400 10.00 -4.38 25.64
N VAL A 401 9.31 -3.42 24.99
CA VAL A 401 8.36 -3.70 23.92
C VAL A 401 9.05 -4.37 22.74
N ILE A 402 10.21 -3.91 22.34
CA ILE A 402 10.98 -4.52 21.24
C ILE A 402 11.41 -5.96 21.61
N ALA A 403 11.90 -6.17 22.82
CA ALA A 403 12.28 -7.51 23.27
C ALA A 403 11.08 -8.48 23.24
N GLN A 404 9.89 -8.01 23.62
CA GLN A 404 8.65 -8.78 23.51
C GLN A 404 8.28 -9.05 22.06
N ASP A 405 8.34 -8.02 21.20
CA ASP A 405 8.02 -8.11 19.78
C ASP A 405 8.97 -9.06 19.03
N GLU A 406 10.26 -9.09 19.39
CA GLU A 406 11.24 -10.05 18.85
C GLU A 406 10.86 -11.50 19.16
N VAL A 407 10.38 -11.79 20.38
CA VAL A 407 9.90 -13.14 20.76
C VAL A 407 8.63 -13.50 19.98
N VAL A 408 7.67 -12.57 19.89
CA VAL A 408 6.43 -12.77 19.12
C VAL A 408 6.72 -13.00 17.64
N PHE A 409 7.67 -12.24 17.08
CA PHE A 409 8.13 -12.40 15.70
C PHE A 409 8.67 -13.81 15.43
N ASP A 410 9.56 -14.30 16.28
CA ASP A 410 10.12 -15.64 16.14
C ASP A 410 9.00 -16.72 16.28
N GLN A 411 8.07 -16.56 17.24
CA GLN A 411 6.94 -17.48 17.43
C GLN A 411 5.97 -17.49 16.23
N GLU A 412 5.69 -16.34 15.61
CA GLU A 412 4.83 -16.26 14.42
C GLU A 412 5.38 -17.14 13.30
N ILE A 413 6.67 -17.05 13.04
CA ILE A 413 7.34 -17.80 11.96
C ILE A 413 7.36 -19.29 12.25
N LEU A 414 7.80 -19.68 13.44
CA LEU A 414 7.84 -21.09 13.85
C LEU A 414 6.45 -21.74 13.79
N THR A 415 5.44 -21.04 14.26
CA THR A 415 4.05 -21.53 14.22
C THR A 415 3.59 -21.72 12.78
N GLN A 416 3.91 -20.77 11.88
CA GLN A 416 3.51 -20.86 10.48
C GLN A 416 4.20 -22.00 9.75
N VAL A 417 5.49 -22.27 10.02
CA VAL A 417 6.22 -23.40 9.43
C VAL A 417 5.59 -24.72 9.85
N ARG A 418 5.35 -24.92 11.16
CA ARG A 418 4.70 -26.13 11.68
C ARG A 418 3.30 -26.33 11.14
N GLN A 419 2.52 -25.26 11.04
CA GLN A 419 1.19 -25.30 10.46
C GLN A 419 1.24 -25.70 8.97
N PHE A 420 2.22 -25.20 8.21
CA PHE A 420 2.39 -25.53 6.80
C PHE A 420 2.68 -27.02 6.59
N GLU A 421 3.55 -27.61 7.41
CA GLU A 421 3.85 -29.06 7.36
C GLU A 421 2.61 -29.92 7.65
N MET A 422 1.83 -29.55 8.67
CA MET A 422 0.58 -30.24 9.02
C MET A 422 -0.44 -30.14 7.87
N LEU A 423 -0.54 -28.98 7.20
CA LEU A 423 -1.47 -28.79 6.08
C LEU A 423 -1.10 -29.62 4.86
N ARG A 424 0.19 -29.85 4.60
CA ARG A 424 0.65 -30.73 3.52
C ARG A 424 0.15 -32.17 3.75
N LEU A 425 0.31 -32.70 4.97
CA LEU A 425 -0.21 -34.03 5.33
C LEU A 425 -1.75 -34.07 5.25
N SER A 426 -2.42 -32.99 5.65
CA SER A 426 -3.89 -32.88 5.59
C SER A 426 -4.44 -33.02 4.17
N ILE A 427 -3.75 -32.49 3.16
CA ILE A 427 -4.18 -32.64 1.76
C ILE A 427 -4.14 -34.12 1.34
N GLU A 428 -3.06 -34.83 1.65
CA GLU A 428 -2.95 -36.26 1.27
C GLU A 428 -4.05 -37.10 1.92
N ILE A 429 -4.33 -36.87 3.19
CA ILE A 429 -5.39 -37.57 3.92
C ILE A 429 -6.77 -37.24 3.36
N THR A 430 -7.06 -35.94 3.15
CA THR A 430 -8.40 -35.52 2.66
C THR A 430 -8.64 -35.92 1.21
N LYS A 431 -7.61 -35.91 0.35
CA LYS A 431 -7.69 -36.43 -1.01
C LYS A 431 -8.04 -37.92 -1.02
N LYS A 432 -7.34 -38.69 -0.18
CA LYS A 432 -7.59 -40.13 -0.03
C LYS A 432 -8.98 -40.41 0.54
N SER A 433 -9.41 -39.59 1.49
CA SER A 433 -10.76 -39.66 2.08
C SER A 433 -11.84 -39.41 1.04
N ASP A 434 -11.68 -38.41 0.17
CA ASP A 434 -12.61 -38.12 -0.95
C ASP A 434 -12.72 -39.33 -1.91
N GLU A 435 -11.58 -39.91 -2.30
CA GLU A 435 -11.57 -41.11 -3.17
C GLU A 435 -12.32 -42.29 -2.54
N VAL A 436 -12.08 -42.55 -1.25
CA VAL A 436 -12.70 -43.67 -0.53
C VAL A 436 -14.20 -43.43 -0.35
N ALA A 437 -14.60 -42.22 0.04
CA ALA A 437 -15.99 -41.85 0.24
C ALA A 437 -16.79 -41.93 -1.06
N GLN A 438 -16.18 -41.55 -2.20
CA GLN A 438 -16.78 -41.68 -3.51
C GLN A 438 -17.03 -43.15 -3.88
N LYS A 439 -16.06 -44.02 -3.67
CA LYS A 439 -16.21 -45.47 -3.89
C LYS A 439 -17.29 -46.07 -2.99
N ARG A 440 -17.32 -45.70 -1.71
CA ARG A 440 -18.34 -46.13 -0.76
C ARG A 440 -19.73 -45.73 -1.19
N TYR A 441 -19.92 -44.50 -1.66
CA TYR A 441 -21.20 -44.02 -2.17
C TYR A 441 -21.65 -44.84 -3.39
N MET A 442 -20.77 -45.10 -4.38
CA MET A 442 -21.12 -45.93 -5.55
C MET A 442 -21.55 -47.33 -5.15
N VAL A 443 -20.88 -47.97 -4.20
CA VAL A 443 -21.27 -49.28 -3.68
C VAL A 443 -22.62 -49.21 -2.96
N ALA A 444 -22.86 -48.19 -2.14
CA ALA A 444 -24.12 -48.00 -1.44
C ALA A 444 -25.28 -47.75 -2.44
N GLN A 445 -25.08 -46.94 -3.46
CA GLN A 445 -26.05 -46.67 -4.51
C GLN A 445 -26.47 -47.97 -5.24
N ASN A 446 -25.51 -48.79 -5.67
CA ASN A 446 -25.79 -50.05 -6.33
C ASN A 446 -26.56 -51.02 -5.40
N ARG A 447 -26.20 -51.10 -4.14
CA ARG A 447 -26.88 -51.96 -3.14
C ARG A 447 -28.31 -51.47 -2.85
N TYR A 448 -28.54 -50.16 -2.83
CA TYR A 448 -29.89 -49.60 -2.70
C TYR A 448 -30.79 -49.92 -3.87
N LEU A 449 -30.28 -49.80 -5.11
CA LEU A 449 -31.02 -50.10 -6.34
C LEU A 449 -31.54 -51.55 -6.36
N ILE A 450 -30.77 -52.50 -5.86
CA ILE A 450 -31.15 -53.89 -5.75
C ILE A 450 -31.87 -54.27 -4.44
N GLY A 451 -32.22 -53.24 -3.61
CA GLY A 451 -32.99 -53.42 -2.38
C GLY A 451 -32.25 -54.06 -1.21
N LYS A 452 -30.88 -54.10 -1.22
CA LYS A 452 -30.09 -54.69 -0.16
C LYS A 452 -29.76 -53.73 1.02
N ILE A 453 -29.97 -52.45 0.87
CA ILE A 453 -29.88 -51.46 1.92
C ILE A 453 -31.05 -50.47 1.85
N ASP A 454 -31.35 -49.79 2.92
CA ASP A 454 -32.39 -48.76 3.01
C ASP A 454 -31.89 -47.38 2.55
N ILE A 455 -32.81 -46.44 2.43
CA ILE A 455 -32.52 -45.06 2.03
C ILE A 455 -31.65 -44.32 3.07
N THR A 456 -31.76 -44.65 4.33
CA THR A 456 -30.96 -44.01 5.40
C THR A 456 -29.48 -44.31 5.20
N ASN A 457 -29.13 -45.57 4.95
CA ASN A 457 -27.73 -45.98 4.65
C ASN A 457 -27.19 -45.33 3.37
N LEU A 458 -28.00 -45.14 2.34
CA LEU A 458 -27.60 -44.43 1.13
C LEU A 458 -27.35 -42.97 1.41
N ASN A 459 -28.24 -42.30 2.19
CA ASN A 459 -28.09 -40.89 2.58
C ASN A 459 -26.83 -40.65 3.47
N ILE A 460 -26.50 -41.58 4.36
CA ILE A 460 -25.25 -41.51 5.11
C ILE A 460 -24.03 -41.52 4.17
N ALA A 461 -23.98 -42.47 3.23
CA ALA A 461 -22.88 -42.57 2.26
C ALA A 461 -22.79 -41.32 1.35
N LEU A 462 -23.94 -40.73 0.98
CA LEU A 462 -24.02 -39.49 0.19
C LEU A 462 -23.44 -38.31 0.99
N THR A 463 -23.87 -38.14 2.24
CA THR A 463 -23.40 -37.07 3.13
C THR A 463 -21.91 -37.17 3.38
N GLU A 464 -21.38 -38.39 3.59
CA GLU A 464 -19.95 -38.61 3.78
C GLU A 464 -19.13 -38.27 2.52
N LYS A 465 -19.62 -38.65 1.33
CA LYS A 465 -19.00 -38.28 0.04
C LYS A 465 -18.95 -36.75 -0.12
N ASP A 466 -20.06 -36.06 0.15
CA ASP A 466 -20.14 -34.61 0.02
C ASP A 466 -19.25 -33.91 1.01
N THR A 467 -19.20 -34.38 2.27
CA THR A 467 -18.33 -33.86 3.33
C THR A 467 -16.86 -34.07 2.98
N ALA A 468 -16.47 -35.24 2.50
CA ALA A 468 -15.10 -35.54 2.10
C ALA A 468 -14.63 -34.64 0.96
N LYS A 469 -15.49 -34.39 -0.03
CA LYS A 469 -15.22 -33.47 -1.16
C LYS A 469 -14.99 -32.03 -0.69
N ARG A 470 -15.86 -31.51 0.20
CA ARG A 470 -15.68 -30.20 0.83
C ARG A 470 -14.40 -30.12 1.62
N SER A 471 -14.12 -31.12 2.46
CA SER A 471 -12.91 -31.18 3.29
C SER A 471 -11.62 -31.16 2.45
N TYR A 472 -11.61 -31.83 1.30
CA TYR A 472 -10.47 -31.78 0.40
C TYR A 472 -10.29 -30.38 -0.21
N THR A 473 -11.38 -29.70 -0.62
CA THR A 473 -11.33 -28.33 -1.17
C THR A 473 -10.87 -27.34 -0.07
N ASP A 474 -11.32 -27.53 1.17
CA ASP A 474 -10.90 -26.71 2.33
C ASP A 474 -9.43 -26.91 2.67
N ALA A 475 -8.91 -28.15 2.59
CA ALA A 475 -7.50 -28.43 2.79
C ALA A 475 -6.62 -27.76 1.72
N LEU A 476 -7.04 -27.79 0.45
CA LEU A 476 -6.35 -27.06 -0.63
C LEU A 476 -6.31 -25.55 -0.39
N LYS A 477 -7.44 -24.97 0.00
CA LYS A 477 -7.52 -23.54 0.35
C LYS A 477 -6.55 -23.19 1.48
N SER A 478 -6.57 -23.98 2.56
CA SER A 478 -5.74 -23.76 3.73
C SER A 478 -4.25 -23.86 3.38
N PHE A 479 -3.86 -24.84 2.58
CA PHE A 479 -2.49 -25.02 2.12
C PHE A 479 -2.00 -23.82 1.28
N TRP A 480 -2.74 -23.44 0.26
CA TRP A 480 -2.34 -22.33 -0.62
C TRP A 480 -2.32 -20.98 0.12
N THR A 481 -3.27 -20.77 1.03
CA THR A 481 -3.26 -19.58 1.89
C THR A 481 -2.03 -19.57 2.81
N ALA A 482 -1.70 -20.72 3.42
CA ALA A 482 -0.50 -20.85 4.27
C ALA A 482 0.81 -20.72 3.47
N TYR A 483 0.85 -21.20 2.22
CA TYR A 483 1.99 -21.02 1.33
C TYR A 483 2.29 -19.56 1.05
N TYR A 484 1.29 -18.76 0.67
CA TYR A 484 1.47 -17.32 0.44
C TYR A 484 1.69 -16.55 1.74
N GLU A 485 1.15 -17.02 2.87
CA GLU A 485 1.46 -16.46 4.17
C GLU A 485 2.92 -16.70 4.56
N LEU A 486 3.45 -17.89 4.33
CA LEU A 486 4.87 -18.20 4.56
C LEU A 486 5.78 -17.32 3.69
N ARG A 487 5.43 -17.13 2.41
CA ARG A 487 6.14 -16.20 1.51
C ARG A 487 6.09 -14.76 2.04
N ARG A 488 4.94 -14.31 2.54
CA ARG A 488 4.79 -12.98 3.15
C ARG A 488 5.68 -12.81 4.38
N LEU A 489 5.76 -13.86 5.23
CA LEU A 489 6.50 -13.82 6.49
C LEU A 489 8.02 -13.94 6.30
N THR A 490 8.47 -14.56 5.23
CA THR A 490 9.89 -14.78 4.98
C THR A 490 10.44 -13.99 3.80
N LEU A 491 9.57 -13.42 2.96
CA LEU A 491 9.88 -12.85 1.64
C LEU A 491 10.82 -13.77 0.83
N TYR A 492 10.64 -15.07 1.02
CA TYR A 492 11.35 -16.13 0.31
C TYR A 492 10.38 -17.15 -0.26
N ASP A 493 10.58 -17.53 -1.51
CA ASP A 493 9.82 -18.59 -2.16
C ASP A 493 10.58 -19.91 -2.05
N PHE A 494 10.15 -20.78 -1.12
CA PHE A 494 10.78 -22.07 -0.86
C PHE A 494 10.60 -23.06 -2.03
N ALA A 495 9.54 -22.94 -2.82
CA ALA A 495 9.31 -23.78 -3.99
C ALA A 495 10.27 -23.43 -5.13
N GLN A 496 10.50 -22.14 -5.35
CA GLN A 496 11.37 -21.63 -6.42
C GLN A 496 12.80 -21.30 -5.94
N LYS A 497 13.07 -21.42 -4.63
CA LYS A 497 14.34 -21.11 -3.97
C LYS A 497 14.88 -19.74 -4.31
N ARG A 498 14.02 -18.71 -4.28
CA ARG A 498 14.42 -17.32 -4.60
C ARG A 498 13.90 -16.33 -3.57
N LEU A 499 14.66 -15.27 -3.35
CA LEU A 499 14.21 -14.12 -2.58
C LEU A 499 13.15 -13.34 -3.38
N LEU A 500 12.10 -12.89 -2.69
CA LEU A 500 11.03 -12.05 -3.24
C LEU A 500 11.32 -10.55 -3.02
N TYR A 501 12.24 -10.25 -2.13
CA TYR A 501 12.77 -8.93 -1.88
C TYR A 501 14.23 -8.85 -2.36
N THR A 502 14.54 -7.85 -3.20
CA THR A 502 15.90 -7.50 -3.59
C THR A 502 16.16 -6.05 -3.22
N SER A 503 17.19 -5.79 -2.42
CA SER A 503 17.60 -4.45 -2.02
C SER A 503 18.32 -3.75 -3.18
N ASN A 504 17.60 -3.37 -4.25
CA ASN A 504 18.16 -2.53 -5.32
C ASN A 504 17.79 -1.06 -5.10
#